data_d80d7a9651470bab833ec6f9ba8dc32e
#
_entry.id   d80d7a9651470bab833ec6f9ba8dc32e
#
_cell.length_a   1.000
_cell.length_b   1.000
_cell.length_c   1.000
_cell.angle_alpha   90.00
_cell.angle_beta   90.00
_cell.angle_gamma   90.00
#
_symmetry.space_group_name_H-M   'P 1'
#
loop_
_entity.id
_entity.type
_entity.pdbx_description
1 polymer ?
#
loop_
_entity_poly.entity_id
_entity_poly.type
_entity_poly.pdbx_seq_one_letter_code
_entity_poly.pdbx_strand_id
1 'polypeptide(L)'
;MPCLVAVKQNPSGKALQIGLAYAKAIGGTRAGVIETTFKEETETDLFGEQAVLCGGLSELITAGYDTLVEAGYQPEMAYFECLHEVKLIVDAMFVHGISGMYRRVSDTAEYGGYSRGPRVITKGTRKEMKKMLKEIVSGKFAKEWMSENKKGRPNFKKQRETCDKHGIEKVGAQLRGMMEFINKK
;
A
#
# COMPACT_ATOMS: atom_id res chain seq x y z
N MET A 1 -1.67 13.60 9.19
CA MET A 1 -2.39 12.31 9.31
C MET A 1 -3.17 12.30 10.61
N PRO A 2 -4.35 11.67 10.67
CA PRO A 2 -5.05 11.39 11.92
C PRO A 2 -4.20 10.52 12.86
N CYS A 3 -4.41 10.67 14.17
CA CYS A 3 -3.87 9.74 15.16
C CYS A 3 -4.86 8.63 15.45
N LEU A 4 -4.35 7.45 15.78
CA LEU A 4 -5.14 6.36 16.34
C LEU A 4 -4.95 6.32 17.86
N VAL A 5 -6.02 6.07 18.61
CA VAL A 5 -5.97 5.88 20.06
C VAL A 5 -6.67 4.57 20.41
N ALA A 6 -5.97 3.72 21.14
CA ALA A 6 -6.49 2.46 21.64
C ALA A 6 -6.21 2.31 23.15
N VAL A 7 -7.22 1.88 23.91
CA VAL A 7 -7.09 1.64 25.34
C VAL A 7 -7.05 0.14 25.61
N LYS A 8 -5.93 -0.38 26.11
CA LYS A 8 -5.77 -1.78 26.52
C LYS A 8 -6.14 -2.02 27.97
N GLN A 9 -5.74 -1.11 28.86
CA GLN A 9 -6.01 -1.17 30.29
C GLN A 9 -6.42 0.22 30.79
N ASN A 10 -7.38 0.30 31.70
CA ASN A 10 -7.91 1.56 32.22
C ASN A 10 -8.07 1.55 33.75
N PRO A 11 -6.98 1.33 34.53
CA PRO A 11 -7.05 1.29 36.00
C PRO A 11 -7.53 2.60 36.61
N SER A 12 -7.20 3.74 35.97
CA SER A 12 -7.58 5.08 36.45
C SER A 12 -8.97 5.55 36.02
N GLY A 13 -9.63 4.82 35.11
CA GLY A 13 -10.84 5.28 34.42
C GLY A 13 -10.63 6.40 33.41
N LYS A 14 -9.39 6.88 33.22
CA LYS A 14 -9.03 8.06 32.43
C LYS A 14 -8.12 7.77 31.22
N ALA A 15 -7.84 6.51 30.89
CA ALA A 15 -6.87 6.15 29.87
C ALA A 15 -7.18 6.78 28.50
N LEU A 16 -8.43 6.79 28.06
CA LEU A 16 -8.83 7.44 26.80
C LEU A 16 -8.57 8.95 26.85
N GLN A 17 -8.93 9.61 27.93
CA GLN A 17 -8.73 11.05 28.08
C GLN A 17 -7.23 11.42 28.05
N ILE A 18 -6.39 10.59 28.68
CA ILE A 18 -4.93 10.78 28.67
C ILE A 18 -4.39 10.58 27.23
N GLY A 19 -4.83 9.52 26.53
CA GLY A 19 -4.46 9.28 25.15
C GLY A 19 -4.86 10.44 24.22
N LEU A 20 -6.07 10.96 24.36
CA LEU A 20 -6.55 12.12 23.59
C LEU A 20 -5.77 13.40 23.93
N ALA A 21 -5.44 13.63 25.21
CA ALA A 21 -4.61 14.76 25.62
C ALA A 21 -3.20 14.67 25.04
N TYR A 22 -2.60 13.50 25.00
CA TYR A 22 -1.32 13.25 24.36
C TYR A 22 -1.37 13.49 22.86
N ALA A 23 -2.38 12.95 22.16
CA ALA A 23 -2.60 13.16 20.74
C ALA A 23 -2.75 14.66 20.42
N LYS A 24 -3.44 15.42 21.29
CA LYS A 24 -3.57 16.88 21.17
C LYS A 24 -2.22 17.58 21.34
N ALA A 25 -1.44 17.19 22.35
CA ALA A 25 -0.14 17.81 22.65
C ALA A 25 0.86 17.66 21.49
N ILE A 26 0.86 16.52 20.79
CA ILE A 26 1.73 16.28 19.61
C ILE A 26 1.13 16.82 18.30
N GLY A 27 -0.02 17.49 18.34
CA GLY A 27 -0.67 18.07 17.17
C GLY A 27 -1.51 17.10 16.32
N GLY A 28 -1.69 15.86 16.75
CA GLY A 28 -2.45 14.84 16.02
C GLY A 28 -3.92 15.18 15.83
N THR A 29 -4.51 15.95 16.77
CA THR A 29 -5.91 16.39 16.67
C THR A 29 -6.20 17.35 15.53
N ARG A 30 -5.18 17.93 14.87
CA ARG A 30 -5.36 18.81 13.69
C ARG A 30 -5.98 18.06 12.51
N ALA A 31 -5.70 16.76 12.39
CA ALA A 31 -6.26 15.91 11.34
C ALA A 31 -7.38 14.99 11.86
N GLY A 32 -7.63 15.02 13.17
CA GLY A 32 -8.59 14.15 13.85
C GLY A 32 -7.93 13.00 14.61
N VAL A 33 -8.72 12.35 15.48
CA VAL A 33 -8.32 11.17 16.24
C VAL A 33 -9.39 10.11 16.06
N ILE A 34 -8.98 8.92 15.72
CA ILE A 34 -9.85 7.74 15.55
C ILE A 34 -9.63 6.83 16.75
N GLU A 35 -10.69 6.53 17.48
CA GLU A 35 -10.66 5.51 18.52
C GLU A 35 -10.77 4.13 17.88
N THR A 36 -9.89 3.22 18.28
CA THR A 36 -9.81 1.84 17.79
C THR A 36 -9.39 0.88 18.89
N THR A 37 -9.13 -0.37 18.56
CA THR A 37 -8.53 -1.36 19.46
C THR A 37 -7.20 -1.82 18.92
N PHE A 38 -6.29 -2.29 19.80
CA PHE A 38 -5.02 -2.89 19.37
C PHE A 38 -5.23 -4.05 18.38
N LYS A 39 -6.30 -4.82 18.59
CA LYS A 39 -6.65 -5.92 17.68
C LYS A 39 -7.04 -5.41 16.31
N GLU A 40 -7.95 -4.46 16.24
CA GLU A 40 -8.45 -3.90 14.99
C GLU A 40 -7.32 -3.23 14.21
N GLU A 41 -6.54 -2.38 14.87
CA GLU A 41 -5.40 -1.70 14.26
C GLU A 41 -4.41 -2.72 13.66
N THR A 42 -3.96 -3.70 14.44
CA THR A 42 -2.99 -4.69 13.99
C THR A 42 -3.51 -5.56 12.84
N GLU A 43 -4.76 -6.00 12.89
CA GLU A 43 -5.35 -6.84 11.85
C GLU A 43 -5.58 -6.05 10.55
N THR A 44 -6.03 -4.80 10.64
CA THR A 44 -6.29 -3.96 9.46
C THR A 44 -5.02 -3.42 8.84
N ASP A 45 -4.01 -3.07 9.63
CA ASP A 45 -2.69 -2.63 9.14
C ASP A 45 -2.00 -3.76 8.37
N LEU A 46 -1.84 -4.94 8.98
CA LEU A 46 -1.27 -6.12 8.31
C LEU A 46 -2.02 -6.48 7.03
N PHE A 47 -3.34 -6.39 7.02
CA PHE A 47 -4.13 -6.64 5.82
C PHE A 47 -3.89 -5.56 4.77
N GLY A 48 -3.93 -4.29 5.17
CA GLY A 48 -3.74 -3.14 4.29
C GLY A 48 -2.40 -3.19 3.56
N GLU A 49 -1.31 -3.42 4.29
CA GLU A 49 0.03 -3.50 3.69
C GLU A 49 0.23 -4.73 2.79
N GLN A 50 -0.33 -5.89 3.14
CA GLN A 50 -0.20 -7.09 2.33
C GLN A 50 -1.08 -7.07 1.07
N ALA A 51 -2.36 -6.74 1.23
CA ALA A 51 -3.33 -6.87 0.15
C ALA A 51 -3.43 -5.65 -0.77
N VAL A 52 -3.03 -4.47 -0.29
CA VAL A 52 -3.24 -3.21 -1.01
C VAL A 52 -1.95 -2.40 -1.15
N LEU A 53 -1.37 -1.95 -0.03
CA LEU A 53 -0.36 -0.89 -0.03
C LEU A 53 1.02 -1.36 -0.52
N CYS A 54 1.57 -2.38 0.11
CA CYS A 54 2.91 -2.87 -0.24
C CYS A 54 2.84 -4.05 -1.21
N GLY A 55 2.00 -5.05 -0.92
CA GLY A 55 1.88 -6.24 -1.76
C GLY A 55 1.06 -6.00 -3.02
N GLY A 56 -0.23 -5.68 -2.87
CA GLY A 56 -1.15 -5.57 -4.00
C GLY A 56 -0.74 -4.52 -5.03
N LEU A 57 -0.35 -3.33 -4.58
CA LEU A 57 0.03 -2.22 -5.47
C LEU A 57 1.33 -2.52 -6.22
N SER A 58 2.37 -3.02 -5.54
CA SER A 58 3.64 -3.33 -6.18
C SER A 58 3.50 -4.44 -7.23
N GLU A 59 2.76 -5.49 -6.93
CA GLU A 59 2.49 -6.58 -7.89
C GLU A 59 1.67 -6.10 -9.10
N LEU A 60 0.67 -5.23 -8.88
CA LEU A 60 -0.10 -4.63 -9.97
C LEU A 60 0.80 -3.79 -10.90
N ILE A 61 1.66 -2.97 -10.34
CA ILE A 61 2.60 -2.13 -11.08
C ILE A 61 3.57 -2.99 -11.87
N THR A 62 4.18 -3.99 -11.23
CA THR A 62 5.15 -4.91 -11.85
C THR A 62 4.51 -5.66 -13.01
N ALA A 63 3.33 -6.23 -12.81
CA ALA A 63 2.60 -6.95 -13.86
C ALA A 63 2.22 -6.04 -15.04
N GLY A 64 1.85 -4.79 -14.78
CA GLY A 64 1.59 -3.79 -15.81
C GLY A 64 2.85 -3.46 -16.62
N TYR A 65 3.95 -3.19 -15.93
CA TYR A 65 5.25 -2.94 -16.54
C TYR A 65 5.70 -4.10 -17.42
N ASP A 66 5.71 -5.33 -16.89
CA ASP A 66 6.12 -6.52 -17.63
C ASP A 66 5.27 -6.75 -18.86
N THR A 67 3.96 -6.60 -18.74
CA THR A 67 3.02 -6.74 -19.87
C THR A 67 3.37 -5.80 -21.03
N LEU A 68 3.73 -4.56 -20.73
CA LEU A 68 4.10 -3.58 -21.77
C LEU A 68 5.46 -3.89 -22.38
N VAL A 69 6.44 -4.24 -21.56
CA VAL A 69 7.80 -4.57 -22.04
C VAL A 69 7.77 -5.85 -22.89
N GLU A 70 7.06 -6.88 -22.48
CA GLU A 70 6.87 -8.12 -23.25
C GLU A 70 6.16 -7.88 -24.59
N ALA A 71 5.27 -6.88 -24.65
CA ALA A 71 4.61 -6.46 -25.88
C ALA A 71 5.52 -5.59 -26.79
N GLY A 72 6.77 -5.31 -26.38
CA GLY A 72 7.75 -4.58 -27.18
C GLY A 72 7.74 -3.07 -26.98
N TYR A 73 7.02 -2.55 -25.99
CA TYR A 73 7.10 -1.12 -25.65
C TYR A 73 8.40 -0.76 -24.90
N GLN A 74 8.81 0.50 -25.02
CA GLN A 74 10.00 1.00 -24.34
C GLN A 74 9.86 0.86 -22.82
N PRO A 75 10.85 0.30 -22.13
CA PRO A 75 10.78 0.13 -20.67
C PRO A 75 10.60 1.44 -19.90
N GLU A 76 11.15 2.55 -20.42
CA GLU A 76 10.99 3.90 -19.85
C GLU A 76 9.52 4.35 -19.89
N MET A 77 8.82 4.09 -20.99
CA MET A 77 7.39 4.39 -21.10
C MET A 77 6.55 3.47 -20.21
N ALA A 78 6.88 2.19 -20.17
CA ALA A 78 6.21 1.25 -19.25
C ALA A 78 6.38 1.67 -17.78
N TYR A 79 7.59 2.12 -17.38
CA TYR A 79 7.84 2.66 -16.05
C TYR A 79 7.04 3.93 -15.78
N PHE A 80 7.03 4.87 -16.73
CA PHE A 80 6.32 6.13 -16.60
C PHE A 80 4.82 5.90 -16.35
N GLU A 81 4.19 5.12 -17.22
CA GLU A 81 2.74 4.87 -17.18
C GLU A 81 2.32 3.99 -15.99
N CYS A 82 3.10 2.95 -15.65
CA CYS A 82 2.70 1.97 -14.65
C CYS A 82 3.16 2.31 -13.22
N LEU A 83 4.23 3.11 -13.06
CA LEU A 83 4.76 3.45 -11.73
C LEU A 83 4.79 4.94 -11.46
N HIS A 84 5.42 5.74 -12.35
CA HIS A 84 5.62 7.17 -12.06
C HIS A 84 4.30 7.92 -11.91
N GLU A 85 3.35 7.65 -12.79
CA GLU A 85 2.06 8.34 -12.81
C GLU A 85 1.13 7.90 -11.65
N VAL A 86 1.35 6.72 -11.06
CA VAL A 86 0.56 6.24 -9.91
C VAL A 86 0.49 7.27 -8.79
N LYS A 87 1.58 8.00 -8.54
CA LYS A 87 1.60 9.05 -7.52
C LYS A 87 0.51 10.10 -7.74
N LEU A 88 0.34 10.56 -8.98
CA LEU A 88 -0.66 11.58 -9.32
C LEU A 88 -2.08 11.08 -9.08
N ILE A 89 -2.35 9.84 -9.45
CA ILE A 89 -3.64 9.20 -9.25
C ILE A 89 -3.93 8.98 -7.75
N VAL A 90 -2.92 8.51 -7.00
CA VAL A 90 -3.05 8.31 -5.55
C VAL A 90 -3.23 9.65 -4.81
N ASP A 91 -2.52 10.70 -5.18
CA ASP A 91 -2.69 12.05 -4.64
C ASP A 91 -4.12 12.56 -4.90
N ALA A 92 -4.65 12.35 -6.11
CA ALA A 92 -6.04 12.71 -6.43
C ALA A 92 -7.08 11.92 -5.61
N MET A 93 -6.84 10.62 -5.42
CA MET A 93 -7.67 9.78 -4.54
C MET A 93 -7.60 10.23 -3.08
N PHE A 94 -6.41 10.58 -2.60
CA PHE A 94 -6.19 11.04 -1.22
C PHE A 94 -6.97 12.31 -0.92
N VAL A 95 -6.96 13.27 -1.84
CA VAL A 95 -7.60 14.58 -1.65
C VAL A 95 -9.11 14.53 -1.93
N HIS A 96 -9.54 13.77 -2.93
CA HIS A 96 -10.89 13.86 -3.48
C HIS A 96 -11.70 12.56 -3.38
N GLY A 97 -11.11 11.49 -2.85
CA GLY A 97 -11.69 10.14 -2.88
C GLY A 97 -11.67 9.53 -4.29
N ILE A 98 -12.01 8.26 -4.39
CA ILE A 98 -11.99 7.50 -5.65
C ILE A 98 -12.93 8.14 -6.70
N SER A 99 -14.15 8.49 -6.32
CA SER A 99 -15.10 9.15 -7.22
C SER A 99 -14.63 10.53 -7.67
N GLY A 100 -13.98 11.29 -6.78
CA GLY A 100 -13.43 12.59 -7.10
C GLY A 100 -12.19 12.51 -8.01
N MET A 101 -11.39 11.48 -7.89
CA MET A 101 -10.30 11.19 -8.81
C MET A 101 -10.84 10.93 -10.22
N TYR A 102 -11.82 10.05 -10.38
CA TYR A 102 -12.43 9.75 -11.69
C TYR A 102 -12.96 10.99 -12.41
N ARG A 103 -13.54 11.94 -11.70
CA ARG A 103 -14.03 13.21 -12.29
C ARG A 103 -12.90 14.19 -12.68
N ARG A 104 -11.64 13.85 -12.47
CA ARG A 104 -10.47 14.69 -12.75
C ARG A 104 -9.52 14.10 -13.79
N VAL A 105 -9.73 12.85 -14.15
CA VAL A 105 -9.05 12.22 -15.29
C VAL A 105 -9.88 12.40 -16.56
N SER A 106 -9.35 11.99 -17.71
CA SER A 106 -10.10 12.04 -18.96
C SER A 106 -11.28 11.05 -18.96
N ASP A 107 -12.33 11.35 -19.74
CA ASP A 107 -13.48 10.45 -19.90
C ASP A 107 -13.06 9.04 -20.37
N THR A 108 -12.02 8.97 -21.19
CA THR A 108 -11.43 7.70 -21.64
C THR A 108 -10.81 6.91 -20.50
N ALA A 109 -10.07 7.58 -19.61
CA ALA A 109 -9.47 6.95 -18.44
C ALA A 109 -10.54 6.50 -17.43
N GLU A 110 -11.54 7.33 -17.17
CA GLU A 110 -12.67 7.00 -16.31
C GLU A 110 -13.44 5.78 -16.85
N TYR A 111 -13.83 5.80 -18.12
CA TYR A 111 -14.51 4.66 -18.77
C TYR A 111 -13.66 3.39 -18.76
N GLY A 112 -12.36 3.52 -19.06
CA GLY A 112 -11.38 2.42 -19.00
C GLY A 112 -11.31 1.84 -17.60
N GLY A 113 -11.20 2.68 -16.58
CA GLY A 113 -11.15 2.29 -15.18
C GLY A 113 -12.39 1.49 -14.75
N TYR A 114 -13.57 2.00 -14.99
CA TYR A 114 -14.82 1.31 -14.63
C TYR A 114 -15.02 -0.01 -15.37
N SER A 115 -14.69 -0.06 -16.65
CA SER A 115 -14.96 -1.23 -17.49
C SER A 115 -13.87 -2.32 -17.43
N ARG A 116 -12.60 -1.97 -17.12
CA ARG A 116 -11.45 -2.90 -17.11
C ARG A 116 -10.94 -3.21 -15.71
N GLY A 117 -11.03 -2.29 -14.77
CA GLY A 117 -10.63 -2.52 -13.39
C GLY A 117 -11.20 -3.82 -12.78
N PRO A 118 -12.52 -4.13 -12.95
CA PRO A 118 -13.09 -5.38 -12.45
C PRO A 118 -12.56 -6.66 -13.12
N ARG A 119 -11.87 -6.54 -14.26
CA ARG A 119 -11.23 -7.68 -14.93
C ARG A 119 -9.87 -8.01 -14.33
N VAL A 120 -9.23 -7.03 -13.69
CA VAL A 120 -7.97 -7.19 -12.94
C VAL A 120 -8.28 -7.62 -11.50
N ILE A 121 -9.13 -6.87 -10.81
CA ILE A 121 -9.57 -7.22 -9.45
C ILE A 121 -10.86 -8.04 -9.52
N THR A 122 -10.68 -9.31 -9.81
CA THR A 122 -11.76 -10.29 -10.05
C THR A 122 -12.41 -10.78 -8.74
N LYS A 123 -13.43 -11.63 -8.88
CA LYS A 123 -14.00 -12.39 -7.75
C LYS A 123 -12.94 -13.32 -7.11
N GLY A 124 -12.00 -13.85 -7.90
CA GLY A 124 -10.87 -14.64 -7.42
C GLY A 124 -9.93 -13.84 -6.53
N THR A 125 -9.53 -12.66 -6.99
CA THR A 125 -8.71 -11.71 -6.20
C THR A 125 -9.37 -11.38 -4.86
N ARG A 126 -10.67 -11.07 -4.88
CA ARG A 126 -11.44 -10.78 -3.64
C ARG A 126 -11.54 -11.99 -2.70
N LYS A 127 -11.60 -13.21 -3.25
CA LYS A 127 -11.58 -14.45 -2.45
C LYS A 127 -10.22 -14.64 -1.77
N GLU A 128 -9.12 -14.37 -2.47
CA GLU A 128 -7.78 -14.44 -1.89
C GLU A 128 -7.58 -13.39 -0.79
N MET A 129 -8.01 -12.14 -0.99
CA MET A 129 -7.98 -11.11 0.06
C MET A 129 -8.71 -11.57 1.34
N LYS A 130 -9.86 -12.23 1.21
CA LYS A 130 -10.59 -12.79 2.38
C LYS A 130 -9.81 -13.92 3.06
N LYS A 131 -9.04 -14.69 2.30
CA LYS A 131 -8.19 -15.75 2.84
C LYS A 131 -6.99 -15.15 3.59
N MET A 132 -6.33 -14.15 3.01
CA MET A 132 -5.23 -13.42 3.66
C MET A 132 -5.69 -12.83 5.00
N LEU A 133 -6.85 -12.17 5.05
CA LEU A 133 -7.41 -11.66 6.31
C LEU A 133 -7.62 -12.78 7.35
N LYS A 134 -8.13 -13.95 6.94
CA LYS A 134 -8.28 -15.09 7.86
C LYS A 134 -6.92 -15.61 8.36
N GLU A 135 -5.89 -15.60 7.55
CA GLU A 135 -4.53 -16.01 7.95
C GLU A 135 -3.92 -15.03 8.96
N ILE A 136 -4.21 -13.74 8.83
CA ILE A 136 -3.82 -12.71 9.81
C ILE A 136 -4.56 -12.93 11.12
N VAL A 137 -5.89 -12.97 11.10
CA VAL A 137 -6.74 -13.10 12.29
C VAL A 137 -6.46 -14.39 13.07
N SER A 138 -6.16 -15.48 12.37
CA SER A 138 -5.80 -16.77 13.00
C SER A 138 -4.37 -16.83 13.55
N GLY A 139 -3.55 -15.81 13.29
CA GLY A 139 -2.14 -15.78 13.65
C GLY A 139 -1.25 -16.68 12.77
N LYS A 140 -1.78 -17.22 11.68
CA LYS A 140 -0.99 -18.05 10.75
C LYS A 140 0.16 -17.27 10.13
N PHE A 141 -0.10 -16.04 9.64
CA PHE A 141 0.93 -15.17 9.10
C PHE A 141 2.02 -14.85 10.14
N ALA A 142 1.64 -14.51 11.36
CA ALA A 142 2.60 -14.22 12.43
C ALA A 142 3.51 -15.42 12.73
N LYS A 143 2.96 -16.64 12.77
CA LYS A 143 3.73 -17.88 12.97
C LYS A 143 4.71 -18.12 11.82
N GLU A 144 4.27 -17.89 10.59
CA GLU A 144 5.09 -18.00 9.39
C GLU A 144 6.27 -17.04 9.44
N TRP A 145 6.02 -15.75 9.70
CA TRP A 145 7.05 -14.73 9.82
C TRP A 145 8.04 -15.03 10.94
N MET A 146 7.57 -15.44 12.12
CA MET A 146 8.45 -15.82 13.21
C MET A 146 9.34 -17.03 12.87
N SER A 147 8.78 -18.01 12.13
CA SER A 147 9.55 -19.17 11.66
C SER A 147 10.63 -18.76 10.66
N GLU A 148 10.28 -17.92 9.70
CA GLU A 148 11.20 -17.36 8.71
C GLU A 148 12.33 -16.58 9.39
N ASN A 149 11.98 -15.76 10.37
CA ASN A 149 12.96 -14.98 11.12
C ASN A 149 13.94 -15.86 11.93
N LYS A 150 13.43 -16.90 12.60
CA LYS A 150 14.28 -17.87 13.35
C LYS A 150 15.28 -18.61 12.44
N LYS A 151 14.94 -18.83 11.18
CA LYS A 151 15.81 -19.46 10.16
C LYS A 151 16.80 -18.48 9.51
N GLY A 152 16.87 -17.24 9.94
CA GLY A 152 17.74 -16.20 9.39
C GLY A 152 17.21 -15.54 8.12
N ARG A 153 15.91 -15.65 7.86
CA ARG A 153 15.17 -14.98 6.77
C ARG A 153 15.63 -15.36 5.35
N PRO A 154 15.76 -16.65 5.01
CA PRO A 154 16.27 -17.06 3.70
C PRO A 154 15.34 -16.65 2.55
N ASN A 155 14.03 -16.88 2.67
CA ASN A 155 13.06 -16.53 1.62
C ASN A 155 12.94 -15.01 1.47
N PHE A 156 12.88 -14.28 2.58
CA PHE A 156 12.84 -12.81 2.58
C PHE A 156 14.06 -12.20 1.85
N LYS A 157 15.27 -12.70 2.12
CA LYS A 157 16.50 -12.25 1.45
C LYS A 157 16.46 -12.54 -0.05
N LYS A 158 16.03 -13.76 -0.43
CA LYS A 158 15.91 -14.15 -1.84
C LYS A 158 14.90 -13.28 -2.59
N GLN A 159 13.73 -13.00 -2.00
CA GLN A 159 12.72 -12.13 -2.60
C GLN A 159 13.26 -10.70 -2.79
N ARG A 160 13.97 -10.16 -1.81
CA ARG A 160 14.63 -8.85 -1.92
C ARG A 160 15.61 -8.81 -3.10
N GLU A 161 16.49 -9.80 -3.22
CA GLU A 161 17.44 -9.90 -4.33
C GLU A 161 16.74 -10.01 -5.69
N THR A 162 15.61 -10.70 -5.75
CA THR A 162 14.81 -10.82 -6.97
C THR A 162 14.21 -9.46 -7.35
N CYS A 163 13.65 -8.75 -6.39
CA CYS A 163 13.11 -7.40 -6.58
C CYS A 163 14.20 -6.43 -7.06
N ASP A 164 15.36 -6.41 -6.39
CA ASP A 164 16.49 -5.52 -6.73
C ASP A 164 17.00 -5.73 -8.17
N LYS A 165 16.88 -6.95 -8.71
CA LYS A 165 17.32 -7.32 -10.07
C LYS A 165 16.27 -7.07 -11.16
N HIS A 166 15.05 -6.73 -10.79
CA HIS A 166 13.96 -6.53 -11.74
C HIS A 166 14.23 -5.37 -12.70
N GLY A 167 13.76 -5.49 -13.96
CA GLY A 167 13.96 -4.48 -14.99
C GLY A 167 13.43 -3.09 -14.61
N ILE A 168 12.30 -3.06 -13.94
CA ILE A 168 11.66 -1.83 -13.46
C ILE A 168 12.57 -1.03 -12.50
N GLU A 169 13.40 -1.69 -11.69
CA GLU A 169 14.32 -1.01 -10.78
C GLU A 169 15.49 -0.34 -11.52
N LYS A 170 16.03 -1.00 -12.55
CA LYS A 170 17.10 -0.42 -13.37
C LYS A 170 16.62 0.82 -14.10
N VAL A 171 15.49 0.73 -14.78
CA VAL A 171 14.87 1.86 -15.51
C VAL A 171 14.47 2.97 -14.53
N GLY A 172 13.88 2.58 -13.41
CA GLY A 172 13.48 3.52 -12.36
C GLY A 172 14.67 4.29 -11.78
N ALA A 173 15.81 3.64 -11.57
CA ALA A 173 17.01 4.30 -11.07
C ALA A 173 17.52 5.36 -12.08
N GLN A 174 17.53 5.06 -13.38
CA GLN A 174 17.89 5.98 -14.42
C GLN A 174 16.96 7.20 -14.47
N LEU A 175 15.66 6.98 -14.49
CA LEU A 175 14.66 8.05 -14.56
C LEU A 175 14.65 8.91 -13.29
N ARG A 176 14.74 8.32 -12.11
CA ARG A 176 14.85 9.05 -10.83
C ARG A 176 16.15 9.88 -10.78
N GLY A 177 17.24 9.38 -11.38
CA GLY A 177 18.50 10.12 -11.48
C GLY A 177 18.41 11.43 -12.28
N MET A 178 17.48 11.50 -13.24
CA MET A 178 17.22 12.72 -14.04
C MET A 178 16.31 13.73 -13.31
N MET A 179 15.65 13.33 -12.24
CA MET A 179 14.68 14.16 -11.49
C MET A 179 15.38 14.83 -10.30
N GLU A 180 15.98 15.99 -10.51
CA GLU A 180 16.70 16.73 -9.45
C GLU A 180 15.87 16.99 -8.18
N PHE A 181 14.56 17.18 -8.33
CA PHE A 181 13.65 17.42 -7.19
C PHE A 181 13.45 16.20 -6.28
N ILE A 182 13.71 14.98 -6.78
CA ILE A 182 13.70 13.76 -5.96
C ILE A 182 15.00 13.63 -5.17
N ASN A 183 16.12 14.12 -5.73
CA ASN A 183 17.46 13.98 -5.18
C ASN A 183 17.85 15.10 -4.19
N LYS A 184 17.05 16.17 -4.09
CA LYS A 184 17.21 17.23 -3.09
C LYS A 184 16.52 16.81 -1.78
N LYS A 185 17.23 16.02 -0.96
CA LYS A 185 16.92 15.85 0.46
C LYS A 185 17.87 16.68 1.29
#